data_0d56c671b4cefd9b6ff49da80ce84797
#
_entry.id   0d56c671b4cefd9b6ff49da80ce84797
#
_cell.length_a   1.000
_cell.length_b   1.000
_cell.length_c   1.000
_cell.angle_alpha   90.00
_cell.angle_beta   90.00
_cell.angle_gamma   90.00
#
_symmetry.space_group_name_H-M   'P 1'
#
loop_
_entity.id
_entity.type
_entity.pdbx_description
1 polymer ?
#
loop_
_entity_poly.entity_id
_entity_poly.type
_entity_poly.pdbx_seq_one_letter_code
_entity_poly.pdbx_strand_id
1 'polypeptide(L)'
;MLKTLIICRSGILALALALFVVVPAAAETKVGSNIDSRVVLAFKVNDDAVQAKLPGGWGLLTLPNGPLAGSNLLVAFIDRHLALDPDGKPLTPHNSRSVALLAYGVKPGVEGAHMFVLRVYETSPIANSYDNGVEASIGRDMTLTGPVDGARTHQESWIVEPESGGALRLNLSYQSGRPSWSSAEAMPYSSVDPDFHRIYRYDQLADLSMSVALGRELNGDIAVESNIPELARMFDGSETLMGVMTIPVYVREVSLP
;
A
#
# COMPACT_ATOMS: atom_id res chain seq x y z
N MET A 1 91.04 -18.36 0.23
CA MET A 1 90.28 -18.63 -0.98
C MET A 1 88.91 -19.22 -0.56
N LEU A 2 87.87 -18.42 -0.47
CA LEU A 2 86.58 -18.86 0.01
C LEU A 2 85.57 -18.70 -1.16
N LYS A 3 85.03 -19.81 -1.66
CA LYS A 3 84.09 -19.85 -2.74
C LYS A 3 82.71 -19.68 -2.14
N THR A 4 82.05 -18.60 -2.49
CA THR A 4 80.63 -18.31 -2.14
C THR A 4 79.66 -19.05 -3.06
N LEU A 5 78.82 -19.87 -2.49
CA LEU A 5 77.79 -20.61 -3.17
C LEU A 5 76.47 -19.77 -3.21
N ILE A 6 76.04 -19.38 -4.39
CA ILE A 6 74.76 -18.64 -4.59
C ILE A 6 73.66 -19.64 -4.78
N ILE A 7 72.72 -19.70 -3.85
CA ILE A 7 71.51 -20.53 -3.97
C ILE A 7 70.41 -19.67 -4.57
N CYS A 8 70.02 -19.96 -5.83
CA CYS A 8 68.84 -19.38 -6.47
C CYS A 8 67.57 -20.02 -5.90
N ARG A 9 66.79 -19.26 -5.16
CA ARG A 9 65.41 -19.66 -4.75
C ARG A 9 64.43 -19.19 -5.78
N SER A 10 63.92 -20.10 -6.55
CA SER A 10 62.80 -19.92 -7.50
C SER A 10 61.48 -19.83 -6.66
N GLY A 11 60.95 -18.63 -6.51
CA GLY A 11 59.63 -18.43 -5.93
C GLY A 11 58.53 -18.74 -6.94
N ILE A 12 57.73 -19.76 -6.67
CA ILE A 12 56.53 -20.08 -7.42
C ILE A 12 55.45 -19.12 -6.92
N LEU A 13 55.06 -18.16 -7.77
CA LEU A 13 53.95 -17.22 -7.52
C LEU A 13 52.64 -17.94 -7.88
N ALA A 14 51.93 -18.48 -6.90
CA ALA A 14 50.60 -19.05 -7.07
C ALA A 14 49.58 -17.92 -7.27
N LEU A 15 49.13 -17.74 -8.51
CA LEU A 15 48.04 -16.78 -8.86
C LEU A 15 46.72 -17.42 -8.45
N ALA A 16 46.18 -17.04 -7.29
CA ALA A 16 44.83 -17.43 -6.86
C ALA A 16 43.80 -16.67 -7.70
N LEU A 17 43.21 -17.34 -8.69
CA LEU A 17 42.10 -16.84 -9.49
C LEU A 17 40.83 -16.90 -8.62
N ALA A 18 40.47 -15.79 -7.96
CA ALA A 18 39.21 -15.65 -7.26
C ALA A 18 38.09 -15.59 -8.31
N LEU A 19 37.35 -16.69 -8.46
CA LEU A 19 36.09 -16.71 -9.19
C LEU A 19 35.07 -15.84 -8.40
N PHE A 20 34.90 -14.60 -8.81
CA PHE A 20 33.75 -13.82 -8.41
C PHE A 20 32.52 -14.46 -9.07
N VAL A 21 31.74 -15.21 -8.32
CA VAL A 21 30.39 -15.60 -8.71
C VAL A 21 29.58 -14.31 -8.68
N VAL A 22 29.43 -13.66 -9.84
CA VAL A 22 28.48 -12.56 -10.02
C VAL A 22 27.09 -13.22 -9.96
N VAL A 23 26.46 -13.20 -8.80
CA VAL A 23 25.04 -13.48 -8.68
C VAL A 23 24.34 -12.37 -9.47
N PRO A 24 23.62 -12.66 -10.55
CA PRO A 24 22.85 -11.64 -11.23
C PRO A 24 21.86 -11.07 -10.22
N ALA A 25 22.02 -9.83 -9.83
CA ALA A 25 20.95 -9.10 -9.16
C ALA A 25 19.78 -9.09 -10.16
N ALA A 26 18.65 -9.68 -9.79
CA ALA A 26 17.44 -9.57 -10.61
C ALA A 26 17.18 -8.07 -10.77
N ALA A 27 17.19 -7.59 -12.02
CA ALA A 27 16.93 -6.20 -12.30
C ALA A 27 15.41 -6.00 -12.18
N GLU A 28 15.00 -5.02 -11.36
CA GLU A 28 13.60 -4.65 -11.29
C GLU A 28 13.04 -4.30 -12.68
N THR A 29 11.84 -4.76 -12.94
CA THR A 29 11.14 -4.47 -14.19
C THR A 29 10.10 -3.39 -13.97
N LYS A 30 10.28 -2.22 -14.56
CA LYS A 30 9.28 -1.15 -14.51
C LYS A 30 7.99 -1.60 -15.18
N VAL A 31 6.87 -1.47 -14.47
CA VAL A 31 5.51 -1.80 -14.94
C VAL A 31 4.78 -0.57 -15.45
N GLY A 32 5.05 0.59 -14.84
CA GLY A 32 4.41 1.84 -15.18
C GLY A 32 4.43 2.83 -14.02
N SER A 33 3.59 3.85 -14.14
CA SER A 33 3.42 4.85 -13.09
C SER A 33 1.98 5.34 -13.03
N ASN A 34 1.61 5.97 -11.93
CA ASN A 34 0.29 6.60 -11.83
C ASN A 34 0.28 7.82 -10.92
N ILE A 35 -0.73 8.65 -11.15
CA ILE A 35 -1.08 9.81 -10.33
C ILE A 35 -2.49 9.59 -9.82
N ASP A 36 -2.67 9.66 -8.51
CA ASP A 36 -3.97 9.47 -7.90
C ASP A 36 -4.16 10.37 -6.64
N SER A 37 -5.39 10.44 -6.16
CA SER A 37 -5.72 10.95 -4.85
C SER A 37 -6.33 9.83 -4.01
N ARG A 38 -6.15 9.87 -2.67
CA ARG A 38 -6.54 8.78 -1.78
C ARG A 38 -7.14 9.26 -0.47
N VAL A 39 -8.02 8.41 0.07
CA VAL A 39 -8.36 8.40 1.49
C VAL A 39 -7.99 7.04 2.04
N VAL A 40 -7.20 7.00 3.10
CA VAL A 40 -6.81 5.77 3.78
C VAL A 40 -7.43 5.79 5.18
N LEU A 41 -8.26 4.81 5.45
CA LEU A 41 -8.88 4.58 6.75
C LEU A 41 -8.20 3.41 7.42
N ALA A 42 -7.84 3.58 8.69
CA ALA A 42 -7.27 2.52 9.52
C ALA A 42 -8.30 2.07 10.54
N PHE A 43 -8.58 0.77 10.59
CA PHE A 43 -9.56 0.18 11.50
C PHE A 43 -8.94 -0.85 12.41
N LYS A 44 -9.48 -0.95 13.63
CA LYS A 44 -9.45 -2.16 14.41
C LYS A 44 -10.77 -2.89 14.19
N VAL A 45 -10.70 -4.06 13.58
CA VAL A 45 -11.84 -4.94 13.31
C VAL A 45 -11.60 -6.30 13.96
N ASN A 46 -12.56 -7.22 13.84
CA ASN A 46 -12.43 -8.59 14.33
C ASN A 46 -11.18 -9.27 13.77
N ASP A 47 -10.26 -9.71 14.66
CA ASP A 47 -8.96 -10.28 14.27
C ASP A 47 -9.11 -11.56 13.44
N ASP A 48 -10.04 -12.44 13.80
CA ASP A 48 -10.27 -13.70 13.07
C ASP A 48 -10.78 -13.46 11.66
N ALA A 49 -11.55 -12.38 11.45
CA ALA A 49 -12.07 -12.02 10.13
C ALA A 49 -10.94 -11.58 9.19
N VAL A 50 -9.96 -10.82 9.69
CA VAL A 50 -8.78 -10.42 8.92
C VAL A 50 -7.80 -11.57 8.77
N GLN A 51 -7.54 -12.32 9.87
CA GLN A 51 -6.65 -13.49 9.85
C GLN A 51 -7.05 -14.50 8.78
N ALA A 52 -8.35 -14.73 8.61
CA ALA A 52 -8.89 -15.65 7.60
C ALA A 52 -8.61 -15.23 6.15
N LYS A 53 -8.22 -13.98 5.91
CA LYS A 53 -7.85 -13.44 4.59
C LYS A 53 -6.34 -13.44 4.33
N LEU A 54 -5.53 -13.71 5.35
CA LEU A 54 -4.08 -13.81 5.20
C LEU A 54 -3.67 -15.18 4.63
N PRO A 55 -2.53 -15.26 3.92
CA PRO A 55 -2.02 -16.52 3.43
C PRO A 55 -1.68 -17.49 4.55
N GLY A 56 -1.71 -18.79 4.27
CA GLY A 56 -1.39 -19.82 5.23
C GLY A 56 0.00 -19.66 5.85
N GLY A 57 0.08 -19.79 7.19
CA GLY A 57 1.32 -19.63 7.95
C GLY A 57 1.68 -18.19 8.32
N TRP A 58 0.94 -17.18 7.85
CA TRP A 58 1.08 -15.78 8.26
C TRP A 58 0.14 -15.47 9.43
N GLY A 59 0.68 -14.86 10.47
CA GLY A 59 -0.09 -14.35 11.61
C GLY A 59 -0.42 -12.88 11.42
N LEU A 60 -1.65 -12.48 11.75
CA LEU A 60 -2.09 -11.09 11.70
C LEU A 60 -1.24 -10.22 12.63
N LEU A 61 -0.79 -9.09 12.12
CA LEU A 61 -0.12 -8.05 12.90
C LEU A 61 -1.05 -6.86 13.09
N THR A 62 -1.45 -6.59 14.32
CA THR A 62 -1.98 -5.28 14.70
C THR A 62 -0.81 -4.31 14.78
N LEU A 63 -0.90 -3.15 14.12
CA LEU A 63 0.18 -2.17 14.07
C LEU A 63 0.59 -1.74 15.49
N PRO A 64 1.83 -1.99 15.93
CA PRO A 64 2.23 -1.77 17.32
C PRO A 64 2.58 -0.31 17.63
N ASN A 65 2.88 0.49 16.61
CA ASN A 65 3.36 1.87 16.75
C ASN A 65 3.02 2.71 15.52
N GLY A 66 3.38 4.00 15.59
CA GLY A 66 3.13 4.97 14.51
C GLY A 66 1.72 5.58 14.57
N PRO A 67 1.39 6.43 13.59
CA PRO A 67 0.14 7.20 13.61
C PRO A 67 -1.13 6.35 13.46
N LEU A 68 -1.01 5.13 12.95
CA LEU A 68 -2.11 4.18 12.76
C LEU A 68 -2.03 2.99 13.74
N ALA A 69 -1.27 3.13 14.85
CA ALA A 69 -1.13 2.06 15.84
C ALA A 69 -2.49 1.63 16.40
N GLY A 70 -2.62 0.32 16.68
CA GLY A 70 -3.85 -0.31 17.12
C GLY A 70 -4.75 -0.79 15.98
N SER A 71 -4.50 -0.42 14.72
CA SER A 71 -5.27 -0.93 13.58
C SER A 71 -4.74 -2.29 13.09
N ASN A 72 -5.62 -3.07 12.51
CA ASN A 72 -5.32 -4.35 11.88
C ASN A 72 -5.85 -4.46 10.44
N LEU A 73 -6.62 -3.47 10.00
CA LEU A 73 -7.13 -3.35 8.64
C LEU A 73 -6.94 -1.92 8.13
N LEU A 74 -6.42 -1.77 6.92
CA LEU A 74 -6.41 -0.51 6.19
C LEU A 74 -7.36 -0.61 5.00
N VAL A 75 -8.14 0.43 4.77
CA VAL A 75 -9.02 0.56 3.61
C VAL A 75 -8.60 1.81 2.83
N ALA A 76 -8.06 1.60 1.65
CA ALA A 76 -7.58 2.68 0.79
C ALA A 76 -8.56 2.93 -0.36
N PHE A 77 -9.24 4.07 -0.34
CA PHE A 77 -10.06 4.59 -1.43
C PHE A 77 -9.14 5.36 -2.38
N ILE A 78 -9.11 4.98 -3.64
CA ILE A 78 -8.12 5.44 -4.62
C ILE A 78 -8.85 5.94 -5.86
N ASP A 79 -8.69 7.23 -6.19
CA ASP A 79 -9.12 7.81 -7.46
C ASP A 79 -7.89 8.04 -8.34
N ARG A 80 -7.69 7.15 -9.29
CA ARG A 80 -6.57 7.24 -10.24
C ARG A 80 -6.92 8.17 -11.37
N HIS A 81 -6.20 9.28 -11.44
CA HIS A 81 -6.41 10.30 -12.46
C HIS A 81 -5.65 9.99 -13.74
N LEU A 82 -4.48 9.34 -13.61
CA LEU A 82 -3.63 9.00 -14.75
C LEU A 82 -2.85 7.73 -14.45
N ALA A 83 -2.89 6.78 -15.38
CA ALA A 83 -2.03 5.61 -15.41
C ALA A 83 -1.19 5.63 -16.69
N LEU A 84 0.11 5.39 -16.54
CA LEU A 84 1.08 5.37 -17.64
C LEU A 84 1.71 3.98 -17.73
N ASP A 85 2.01 3.56 -18.95
CA ASP A 85 2.80 2.38 -19.24
C ASP A 85 4.30 2.58 -18.89
N PRO A 86 5.18 1.56 -19.06
CA PRO A 86 6.61 1.70 -18.81
C PRO A 86 7.30 2.81 -19.62
N ASP A 87 6.78 3.12 -20.80
CA ASP A 87 7.30 4.15 -21.68
C ASP A 87 6.79 5.56 -21.35
N GLY A 88 5.89 5.69 -20.36
CA GLY A 88 5.29 6.95 -19.96
C GLY A 88 4.11 7.38 -20.82
N LYS A 89 3.50 6.47 -21.58
CA LYS A 89 2.29 6.76 -22.37
C LYS A 89 1.03 6.45 -21.56
N PRO A 90 -0.04 7.26 -21.68
CA PRO A 90 -1.29 6.98 -21.03
C PRO A 90 -1.88 5.61 -21.43
N LEU A 91 -2.31 4.84 -20.44
CA LEU A 91 -3.07 3.61 -20.66
C LEU A 91 -4.49 3.91 -21.13
N THR A 92 -5.19 2.90 -21.63
CA THR A 92 -6.61 3.02 -22.01
C THR A 92 -7.42 1.93 -21.27
N PRO A 93 -8.28 2.30 -20.34
CA PRO A 93 -8.53 3.66 -19.81
C PRO A 93 -7.33 4.16 -18.99
N HIS A 94 -7.10 5.46 -18.99
CA HIS A 94 -5.99 6.08 -18.22
C HIS A 94 -6.39 6.41 -16.77
N ASN A 95 -7.66 6.37 -16.46
CA ASN A 95 -8.23 6.61 -15.13
C ASN A 95 -9.05 5.41 -14.65
N SER A 96 -9.14 5.26 -13.35
CA SER A 96 -9.96 4.23 -12.71
C SER A 96 -10.14 4.54 -11.23
N ARG A 97 -11.14 3.91 -10.60
CA ARG A 97 -11.29 3.95 -9.14
C ARG A 97 -11.12 2.56 -8.58
N SER A 98 -10.53 2.50 -7.40
CA SER A 98 -10.42 1.25 -6.66
C SER A 98 -10.49 1.48 -5.15
N VAL A 99 -10.91 0.43 -4.44
CA VAL A 99 -10.82 0.38 -2.98
C VAL A 99 -10.09 -0.89 -2.60
N ALA A 100 -8.93 -0.71 -1.94
CA ALA A 100 -8.08 -1.81 -1.53
C ALA A 100 -8.17 -2.04 -0.02
N LEU A 101 -8.35 -3.29 0.38
CA LEU A 101 -8.24 -3.75 1.76
C LEU A 101 -6.86 -4.34 1.98
N LEU A 102 -6.17 -3.87 3.02
CA LEU A 102 -4.79 -4.23 3.31
C LEU A 102 -4.66 -4.62 4.79
N ALA A 103 -3.80 -5.60 5.07
CA ALA A 103 -3.41 -5.94 6.44
C ALA A 103 -1.93 -6.29 6.47
N TYR A 104 -1.34 -6.21 7.66
CA TYR A 104 0.02 -6.66 7.88
C TYR A 104 0.04 -8.06 8.48
N GLY A 105 0.97 -8.88 8.03
CA GLY A 105 1.21 -10.20 8.56
C GLY A 105 2.69 -10.41 8.90
N VAL A 106 2.94 -11.32 9.83
CA VAL A 106 4.28 -11.81 10.20
C VAL A 106 4.31 -13.32 10.08
N LYS A 107 5.48 -13.87 9.75
CA LYS A 107 5.66 -15.32 9.61
C LYS A 107 6.98 -15.75 10.25
N PRO A 108 7.01 -16.82 11.05
CA PRO A 108 8.25 -17.35 11.60
C PRO A 108 9.28 -17.65 10.49
N GLY A 109 10.51 -17.15 10.66
CA GLY A 109 11.61 -17.33 9.70
C GLY A 109 11.59 -16.37 8.51
N VAL A 110 10.63 -15.45 8.44
CA VAL A 110 10.59 -14.36 7.46
C VAL A 110 10.88 -13.05 8.19
N GLU A 111 11.79 -12.26 7.65
CA GLU A 111 12.18 -10.99 8.25
C GLU A 111 11.10 -9.92 8.01
N GLY A 112 10.76 -9.20 9.08
CA GLY A 112 9.83 -8.08 9.03
C GLY A 112 8.36 -8.46 8.92
N ALA A 113 7.53 -7.45 8.76
CA ALA A 113 6.10 -7.58 8.49
C ALA A 113 5.83 -7.31 7.01
N HIS A 114 5.01 -8.15 6.39
CA HIS A 114 4.57 -7.95 5.02
C HIS A 114 3.19 -7.32 4.99
N MET A 115 3.00 -6.33 4.11
CA MET A 115 1.70 -5.76 3.83
C MET A 115 1.01 -6.57 2.73
N PHE A 116 -0.12 -7.19 3.07
CA PHE A 116 -0.90 -7.99 2.13
C PHE A 116 -2.09 -7.20 1.59
N VAL A 117 -2.27 -7.26 0.27
CA VAL A 117 -3.49 -6.83 -0.40
C VAL A 117 -4.51 -7.97 -0.27
N LEU A 118 -5.55 -7.77 0.54
CA LEU A 118 -6.56 -8.80 0.85
C LEU A 118 -7.67 -8.87 -0.19
N ARG A 119 -8.05 -7.71 -0.72
CA ARG A 119 -9.11 -7.52 -1.72
C ARG A 119 -8.92 -6.18 -2.42
N VAL A 120 -9.24 -6.13 -3.70
CA VAL A 120 -9.37 -4.88 -4.45
C VAL A 120 -10.74 -4.87 -5.13
N TYR A 121 -11.57 -3.87 -4.83
CA TYR A 121 -12.74 -3.51 -5.62
C TYR A 121 -12.29 -2.47 -6.63
N GLU A 122 -12.60 -2.66 -7.93
CA GLU A 122 -12.10 -1.76 -8.98
C GLU A 122 -13.07 -1.64 -10.17
N THR A 123 -13.08 -0.46 -10.78
CA THR A 123 -13.97 -0.17 -11.93
C THR A 123 -13.53 -0.85 -13.21
N SER A 124 -12.33 -1.40 -13.26
CA SER A 124 -11.81 -2.12 -14.41
C SER A 124 -10.72 -3.09 -13.95
N PRO A 125 -11.02 -4.36 -13.78
CA PRO A 125 -10.08 -5.36 -13.29
C PRO A 125 -9.06 -5.83 -14.33
N ILE A 126 -8.86 -5.08 -15.42
CA ILE A 126 -7.95 -5.42 -16.53
C ILE A 126 -6.52 -5.73 -16.04
N ALA A 127 -6.16 -5.22 -14.88
CA ALA A 127 -4.90 -5.54 -14.24
C ALA A 127 -5.13 -6.00 -12.80
N ASN A 128 -5.82 -7.13 -12.61
CA ASN A 128 -5.94 -7.81 -11.31
C ASN A 128 -4.54 -8.22 -10.80
N SER A 129 -3.78 -7.21 -10.41
CA SER A 129 -2.34 -7.31 -10.14
C SER A 129 -2.00 -8.25 -9.00
N TYR A 130 -2.96 -8.52 -8.11
CA TYR A 130 -2.79 -9.34 -6.91
C TYR A 130 -3.67 -10.60 -6.92
N ASP A 131 -4.31 -10.87 -8.05
CA ASP A 131 -5.21 -12.00 -8.27
C ASP A 131 -6.40 -12.08 -7.29
N ASN A 132 -6.78 -10.92 -6.73
CA ASN A 132 -7.87 -10.78 -5.76
C ASN A 132 -8.78 -9.57 -6.04
N GLY A 133 -8.71 -9.02 -7.26
CA GLY A 133 -9.56 -7.95 -7.74
C GLY A 133 -10.99 -8.43 -8.04
N VAL A 134 -11.96 -7.60 -7.73
CA VAL A 134 -13.37 -7.79 -8.03
C VAL A 134 -13.89 -6.54 -8.72
N GLU A 135 -14.64 -6.73 -9.81
CA GLU A 135 -15.29 -5.63 -10.49
C GLU A 135 -16.37 -5.01 -9.60
N ALA A 136 -16.39 -3.67 -9.59
CA ALA A 136 -17.35 -2.91 -8.82
C ALA A 136 -17.68 -1.59 -9.51
N SER A 137 -18.93 -1.15 -9.37
CA SER A 137 -19.30 0.24 -9.61
C SER A 137 -18.77 1.10 -8.46
N ILE A 138 -18.00 2.16 -8.76
CA ILE A 138 -17.41 3.04 -7.75
C ILE A 138 -17.73 4.49 -8.08
N GLY A 139 -18.63 5.09 -7.28
CA GLY A 139 -18.94 6.51 -7.29
C GLY A 139 -18.06 7.28 -6.30
N ARG A 140 -17.71 8.51 -6.65
CA ARG A 140 -17.07 9.50 -5.77
C ARG A 140 -17.60 10.88 -6.08
N ASP A 141 -18.03 11.60 -5.05
CA ASP A 141 -18.29 13.02 -5.09
C ASP A 141 -17.36 13.75 -4.14
N MET A 142 -16.82 14.89 -4.55
CA MET A 142 -15.91 15.67 -3.73
C MET A 142 -16.14 17.16 -3.93
N THR A 143 -16.19 17.89 -2.82
CA THR A 143 -16.23 19.37 -2.79
C THR A 143 -15.10 19.87 -1.90
N LEU A 144 -14.38 20.89 -2.38
CA LEU A 144 -13.34 21.58 -1.66
C LEU A 144 -13.66 23.06 -1.63
N THR A 145 -13.82 23.62 -0.43
CA THR A 145 -14.14 25.04 -0.22
C THR A 145 -13.17 25.67 0.77
N GLY A 146 -13.03 26.99 0.71
CA GLY A 146 -12.21 27.75 1.65
C GLY A 146 -11.13 28.58 0.97
N PRO A 147 -10.32 29.32 1.76
CA PRO A 147 -9.28 30.19 1.26
C PRO A 147 -8.08 29.42 0.71
N VAL A 148 -7.25 30.09 -0.11
CA VAL A 148 -6.05 29.49 -0.68
C VAL A 148 -4.99 29.19 0.39
N ASP A 149 -4.87 30.05 1.38
CA ASP A 149 -3.82 30.11 2.41
C ASP A 149 -4.31 29.72 3.81
N GLY A 150 -5.49 29.10 3.93
CA GLY A 150 -6.08 28.70 5.21
C GLY A 150 -6.61 27.27 5.20
N ALA A 151 -7.25 26.90 6.30
CA ALA A 151 -7.95 25.63 6.39
C ALA A 151 -9.08 25.57 5.35
N ARG A 152 -9.17 24.45 4.65
CA ARG A 152 -10.21 24.19 3.65
C ARG A 152 -11.12 23.10 4.14
N THR A 153 -12.40 23.25 3.87
CA THR A 153 -13.39 22.22 4.15
C THR A 153 -13.46 21.26 2.96
N HIS A 154 -13.23 20.00 3.24
CA HIS A 154 -13.42 18.89 2.31
C HIS A 154 -14.71 18.18 2.66
N GLN A 155 -15.53 17.90 1.65
CA GLN A 155 -16.67 16.99 1.75
C GLN A 155 -16.48 15.94 0.67
N GLU A 156 -16.52 14.68 1.05
CA GLU A 156 -16.21 13.57 0.16
C GLU A 156 -17.13 12.39 0.47
N SER A 157 -17.74 11.81 -0.56
CA SER A 157 -18.51 10.60 -0.45
C SER A 157 -18.04 9.56 -1.47
N TRP A 158 -18.05 8.30 -1.05
CA TRP A 158 -17.77 7.15 -1.89
C TRP A 158 -18.89 6.12 -1.75
N ILE A 159 -19.20 5.47 -2.85
CA ILE A 159 -20.02 4.27 -2.90
C ILE A 159 -19.35 3.21 -3.75
N VAL A 160 -19.20 2.01 -3.20
CA VAL A 160 -18.58 0.86 -3.86
C VAL A 160 -19.59 -0.27 -3.88
N GLU A 161 -20.00 -0.69 -5.05
CA GLU A 161 -21.02 -1.71 -5.28
C GLU A 161 -20.45 -2.83 -6.15
N PRO A 162 -19.93 -3.92 -5.54
CA PRO A 162 -19.43 -5.06 -6.28
C PRO A 162 -20.59 -5.88 -6.88
N GLU A 163 -20.33 -6.62 -7.96
CA GLU A 163 -21.33 -7.49 -8.59
C GLU A 163 -21.88 -8.56 -7.63
N SER A 164 -21.12 -8.94 -6.60
CA SER A 164 -21.56 -9.88 -5.56
C SER A 164 -22.67 -9.34 -4.67
N GLY A 165 -23.02 -8.05 -4.81
CA GLY A 165 -24.05 -7.36 -4.06
C GLY A 165 -23.56 -6.69 -2.78
N GLY A 166 -24.42 -5.84 -2.23
CA GLY A 166 -24.11 -4.96 -1.11
C GLY A 166 -23.34 -3.71 -1.54
N ALA A 167 -23.02 -2.86 -0.58
CA ALA A 167 -22.25 -1.64 -0.80
C ALA A 167 -21.32 -1.35 0.37
N LEU A 168 -20.18 -0.72 0.09
CA LEU A 168 -19.35 -0.01 1.07
C LEU A 168 -19.51 1.49 0.80
N ARG A 169 -19.86 2.25 1.83
CA ARG A 169 -20.09 3.70 1.77
C ARG A 169 -19.14 4.42 2.71
N LEU A 170 -18.59 5.52 2.24
CA LEU A 170 -17.84 6.48 3.04
C LEU A 170 -18.47 7.86 2.84
N ASN A 171 -18.79 8.53 3.93
CA ASN A 171 -19.07 9.96 3.96
C ASN A 171 -18.05 10.61 4.90
N LEU A 172 -17.29 11.57 4.40
CA LEU A 172 -16.21 12.24 5.11
C LEU A 172 -16.35 13.76 4.91
N SER A 173 -16.45 14.49 6.01
CA SER A 173 -16.34 15.95 6.01
C SER A 173 -15.26 16.34 7.01
N TYR A 174 -14.28 17.13 6.60
CA TYR A 174 -13.20 17.55 7.49
C TYR A 174 -12.59 18.89 7.05
N GLN A 175 -11.95 19.56 8.00
CA GLN A 175 -11.07 20.66 7.68
C GLN A 175 -9.64 20.13 7.48
N SER A 176 -9.03 20.48 6.35
CA SER A 176 -7.64 20.12 6.08
C SER A 176 -6.71 20.70 7.14
N GLY A 177 -5.76 19.87 7.57
CA GLY A 177 -4.69 20.27 8.46
C GLY A 177 -3.53 20.91 7.70
N ARG A 178 -2.32 20.44 8.00
CA ARG A 178 -1.09 20.84 7.32
C ARG A 178 -0.52 19.64 6.59
N PRO A 179 -0.91 19.43 5.33
CA PRO A 179 -0.35 18.33 4.56
C PRO A 179 1.16 18.48 4.42
N SER A 180 1.86 17.36 4.48
CA SER A 180 3.31 17.29 4.33
C SER A 180 3.68 16.45 3.11
N TRP A 181 4.74 16.86 2.42
CA TRP A 181 5.31 16.10 1.32
C TRP A 181 6.30 15.07 1.87
N SER A 182 6.21 13.84 1.38
CA SER A 182 7.12 12.75 1.75
C SER A 182 7.29 11.77 0.60
N SER A 183 8.44 11.08 0.60
CA SER A 183 8.74 9.99 -0.31
C SER A 183 8.87 8.70 0.49
N ALA A 184 8.42 7.58 -0.06
CA ALA A 184 8.59 6.27 0.56
C ALA A 184 8.56 5.14 -0.47
N GLU A 185 8.92 3.94 0.00
CA GLU A 185 8.77 2.70 -0.73
C GLU A 185 7.84 1.75 0.04
N ALA A 186 7.03 1.00 -0.69
CA ALA A 186 6.20 -0.06 -0.14
C ALA A 186 6.24 -1.29 -1.05
N MET A 187 6.22 -2.44 -0.43
CA MET A 187 6.14 -3.74 -1.12
C MET A 187 4.87 -4.48 -0.70
N PRO A 188 3.72 -4.17 -1.32
CA PRO A 188 2.49 -4.92 -1.07
C PRO A 188 2.54 -6.29 -1.76
N TYR A 189 2.20 -7.32 -0.99
CA TYR A 189 2.13 -8.71 -1.40
C TYR A 189 0.70 -9.12 -1.71
N SER A 190 0.52 -10.10 -2.60
CA SER A 190 -0.78 -10.72 -2.81
C SER A 190 -1.13 -11.64 -1.62
N SER A 191 -2.39 -11.59 -1.15
CA SER A 191 -2.87 -12.57 -0.18
C SER A 191 -3.20 -13.93 -0.81
N VAL A 192 -3.34 -13.99 -2.13
CA VAL A 192 -3.62 -15.22 -2.90
C VAL A 192 -2.33 -15.91 -3.32
N ASP A 193 -1.35 -15.13 -3.77
CA ASP A 193 0.00 -15.57 -4.11
C ASP A 193 1.04 -14.82 -3.25
N PRO A 194 1.41 -15.34 -2.07
CA PRO A 194 2.26 -14.61 -1.12
C PRO A 194 3.71 -14.43 -1.59
N ASP A 195 4.13 -15.07 -2.67
CA ASP A 195 5.44 -14.86 -3.27
C ASP A 195 5.42 -13.70 -4.29
N PHE A 196 4.23 -13.33 -4.76
CA PHE A 196 4.05 -12.19 -5.66
C PHE A 196 3.93 -10.89 -4.87
N HIS A 197 4.77 -9.90 -5.23
CA HIS A 197 4.65 -8.54 -4.75
C HIS A 197 5.00 -7.54 -5.85
N ARG A 198 4.67 -6.28 -5.61
CA ARG A 198 5.11 -5.15 -6.41
C ARG A 198 5.94 -4.21 -5.55
N ILE A 199 6.83 -3.48 -6.19
CA ILE A 199 7.62 -2.43 -5.57
C ILE A 199 7.00 -1.11 -5.98
N TYR A 200 6.56 -0.35 -4.98
CA TYR A 200 5.97 0.98 -5.14
C TYR A 200 6.92 2.03 -4.59
N ARG A 201 7.50 2.85 -5.47
CA ARG A 201 8.20 4.08 -5.06
C ARG A 201 7.27 5.24 -5.29
N TYR A 202 7.04 6.02 -4.27
CA TYR A 202 6.04 7.07 -4.35
C TYR A 202 6.42 8.33 -3.58
N ASP A 203 5.90 9.43 -4.12
CA ASP A 203 5.85 10.73 -3.48
C ASP A 203 4.40 11.06 -3.16
N GLN A 204 4.16 11.65 -2.01
CA GLN A 204 2.81 12.01 -1.59
C GLN A 204 2.75 13.32 -0.82
N LEU A 205 1.65 14.04 -1.03
CA LEU A 205 1.21 15.11 -0.17
C LEU A 205 0.13 14.53 0.75
N ALA A 206 0.46 14.29 2.03
CA ALA A 206 -0.42 13.60 2.95
C ALA A 206 -0.80 14.48 4.15
N ASP A 207 -2.07 14.46 4.55
CA ASP A 207 -2.59 15.00 5.78
C ASP A 207 -3.12 13.88 6.67
N LEU A 208 -2.53 13.72 7.83
CA LEU A 208 -3.05 12.84 8.88
C LEU A 208 -4.22 13.54 9.57
N SER A 209 -5.43 13.35 9.06
CA SER A 209 -6.61 14.09 9.52
C SER A 209 -7.12 13.59 10.88
N MET A 210 -6.90 12.32 11.22
CA MET A 210 -7.25 11.70 12.49
C MET A 210 -6.21 10.63 12.88
N SER A 211 -5.92 10.52 14.18
CA SER A 211 -5.12 9.42 14.75
C SER A 211 -5.43 9.23 16.23
N VAL A 212 -6.01 8.08 16.58
CA VAL A 212 -6.27 7.71 17.98
C VAL A 212 -4.95 7.59 18.74
N ALA A 213 -3.96 6.95 18.12
CA ALA A 213 -2.64 6.72 18.73
C ALA A 213 -1.89 8.01 19.10
N LEU A 214 -2.13 9.10 18.38
CA LEU A 214 -1.54 10.41 18.64
C LEU A 214 -2.49 11.39 19.34
N GLY A 215 -3.69 10.95 19.75
CA GLY A 215 -4.71 11.81 20.36
C GLY A 215 -5.18 12.92 19.42
N ARG A 216 -5.12 12.70 18.10
CA ARG A 216 -5.57 13.66 17.10
C ARG A 216 -6.99 13.32 16.66
N GLU A 217 -7.92 14.17 17.05
CA GLU A 217 -9.32 14.06 16.64
C GLU A 217 -9.53 14.56 15.20
N LEU A 218 -10.54 14.01 14.52
CA LEU A 218 -10.98 14.52 13.23
C LEU A 218 -11.68 15.86 13.44
N ASN A 219 -11.23 16.90 12.76
CA ASN A 219 -11.94 18.17 12.72
C ASN A 219 -13.05 18.10 11.65
N GLY A 220 -14.13 17.39 11.96
CA GLY A 220 -15.23 17.09 11.06
C GLY A 220 -15.97 15.82 11.44
N ASP A 221 -16.62 15.22 10.45
CA ASP A 221 -17.46 14.04 10.62
C ASP A 221 -17.06 12.94 9.63
N ILE A 222 -17.19 11.67 10.05
CA ILE A 222 -16.98 10.52 9.21
C ILE A 222 -18.01 9.44 9.53
N ALA A 223 -18.56 8.82 8.47
CA ALA A 223 -19.38 7.63 8.56
C ALA A 223 -18.89 6.62 7.53
N VAL A 224 -18.72 5.37 7.96
CA VAL A 224 -18.37 4.23 7.10
C VAL A 224 -19.36 3.12 7.38
N GLU A 225 -19.97 2.60 6.33
CA GLU A 225 -20.96 1.53 6.42
C GLU A 225 -20.69 0.49 5.34
N SER A 226 -20.81 -0.78 5.67
CA SER A 226 -20.70 -1.87 4.70
C SER A 226 -21.76 -2.93 4.93
N ASN A 227 -22.44 -3.32 3.86
CA ASN A 227 -23.27 -4.52 3.83
C ASN A 227 -22.83 -5.48 2.72
N ILE A 228 -21.59 -5.35 2.24
CA ILE A 228 -20.98 -6.33 1.33
C ILE A 228 -20.83 -7.65 2.09
N PRO A 229 -21.40 -8.79 1.60
CA PRO A 229 -21.43 -10.03 2.36
C PRO A 229 -20.05 -10.54 2.80
N GLU A 230 -19.03 -10.42 1.96
CA GLU A 230 -17.67 -10.88 2.30
C GLU A 230 -16.98 -10.01 3.37
N LEU A 231 -17.49 -8.82 3.65
CA LEU A 231 -16.97 -7.88 4.65
C LEU A 231 -17.77 -7.90 5.97
N ALA A 232 -18.89 -8.64 6.02
CA ALA A 232 -19.84 -8.59 7.14
C ALA A 232 -19.21 -8.94 8.52
N ARG A 233 -18.13 -9.75 8.56
CA ARG A 233 -17.42 -10.05 9.81
C ARG A 233 -16.39 -8.99 10.20
N MET A 234 -16.03 -8.09 9.29
CA MET A 234 -15.11 -6.97 9.55
C MET A 234 -15.88 -5.69 9.90
N PHE A 235 -17.07 -5.53 9.28
CA PHE A 235 -17.96 -4.38 9.48
C PHE A 235 -19.29 -4.90 10.02
N ASP A 236 -19.27 -5.32 11.29
CA ASP A 236 -20.41 -5.88 12.03
C ASP A 236 -20.95 -4.93 13.11
N GLY A 237 -20.44 -3.70 13.15
CA GLY A 237 -20.75 -2.68 14.16
C GLY A 237 -19.77 -2.66 15.34
N SER A 238 -18.79 -3.60 15.39
CA SER A 238 -17.74 -3.61 16.42
C SER A 238 -16.43 -2.94 15.96
N GLU A 239 -16.36 -2.60 14.67
CA GLU A 239 -15.18 -1.93 14.12
C GLU A 239 -14.93 -0.56 14.76
N THR A 240 -13.66 -0.26 14.98
CA THR A 240 -13.22 1.02 15.55
C THR A 240 -12.29 1.71 14.57
N LEU A 241 -12.63 2.94 14.20
CA LEU A 241 -11.76 3.78 13.37
C LEU A 241 -10.58 4.29 14.20
N MET A 242 -9.37 3.95 13.77
CA MET A 242 -8.11 4.28 14.45
C MET A 242 -7.39 5.46 13.83
N GLY A 243 -7.63 5.72 12.54
CA GLY A 243 -7.00 6.84 11.84
C GLY A 243 -7.58 7.13 10.48
N VAL A 244 -7.41 8.37 10.04
CA VAL A 244 -7.80 8.89 8.71
C VAL A 244 -6.61 9.63 8.13
N MET A 245 -6.16 9.22 6.96
CA MET A 245 -5.13 9.90 6.19
C MET A 245 -5.70 10.27 4.83
N THR A 246 -5.64 11.56 4.49
CA THR A 246 -6.07 12.06 3.19
C THR A 246 -4.84 12.43 2.37
N ILE A 247 -4.80 12.02 1.11
CA ILE A 247 -3.65 12.17 0.22
C ILE A 247 -4.16 12.77 -1.09
N PRO A 248 -4.23 14.12 -1.19
CA PRO A 248 -4.73 14.78 -2.39
C PRO A 248 -3.82 14.59 -3.60
N VAL A 249 -2.53 14.32 -3.39
CA VAL A 249 -1.56 14.05 -4.46
C VAL A 249 -0.72 12.84 -4.07
N TYR A 250 -0.77 11.84 -4.91
CA TYR A 250 0.05 10.63 -4.81
C TYR A 250 0.61 10.30 -6.19
N VAL A 251 1.94 10.29 -6.31
CA VAL A 251 2.66 9.96 -7.54
C VAL A 251 3.45 8.69 -7.30
N ARG A 252 3.25 7.67 -8.10
CA ARG A 252 3.85 6.36 -7.87
C ARG A 252 4.47 5.78 -9.13
N GLU A 253 5.68 5.25 -8.99
CA GLU A 253 6.27 4.29 -9.92
C GLU A 253 6.02 2.86 -9.42
N VAL A 254 5.77 1.95 -10.33
CA VAL A 254 5.48 0.53 -10.07
C VAL A 254 6.50 -0.33 -10.79
N SER A 255 7.17 -1.20 -10.04
CA SER A 255 8.09 -2.21 -10.57
C SER A 255 7.73 -3.61 -10.07
N LEU A 256 8.20 -4.61 -10.79
CA LEU A 256 8.30 -6.00 -10.32
C LEU A 256 9.75 -6.26 -9.87
N PRO A 257 9.95 -7.17 -8.89
CA PRO A 257 11.27 -7.59 -8.44
C PRO A 257 12.06 -8.32 -9.52
#